data_42f8303cb11a935b85ca005b2a591349
#
_entry.id   42f8303cb11a935b85ca005b2a591349
#
_cell.length_a   1.000
_cell.length_b   1.000
_cell.length_c   1.000
_cell.angle_alpha   90.00
_cell.angle_beta   90.00
_cell.angle_gamma   90.00
#
_symmetry.space_group_name_H-M   'P 1'
#
loop_
_entity.id
_entity.type
_entity.pdbx_description
1 polymer ?
#
loop_
_entity_poly.entity_id
_entity_poly.type
_entity_poly.pdbx_seq_one_letter_code
_entity_poly.pdbx_strand_id
1 'polypeptide(L)'
;MKISTLLTFTLAICVLFPRKGATADLESGSAASMMKAMVAHDYGPPEVLKLEDVPRPVPKENEVLVHVIASGVNPVDTLIVSGKYAKEFGTHLPLTPGYDIAGVVEQTGTKITKLKVGDAIYGYVLWGGGFAQYDIATEGEVAIKPKSLNYVEAASVPLVALTAWQGLIDAAKLSAGQTVLIHGGSGGVGTMAIQIAKARGARVIATASTANQDLLKELGADVAVDYTKQKFEDVARDVDVVLDSVGKDTLARSYGVVKKGGFIATLVARLNQNELDKHGIRGASISVKPDANELDEITRLIEAKKIKPVVTEVLPLTEAVKALQQAATHHTRGKIVLKITEEPQAE
;
A
#
# COMPACT_ATOMS: atom_id res chain seq x y z
N MET A 1 -42.39 22.65 -20.91
CA MET A 1 -41.05 22.50 -21.56
C MET A 1 -40.04 22.29 -20.44
N LYS A 2 -39.75 21.02 -20.11
CA LYS A 2 -38.81 20.66 -19.04
C LYS A 2 -37.49 20.30 -19.71
N ILE A 3 -36.45 21.12 -19.47
CA ILE A 3 -35.11 20.87 -19.94
C ILE A 3 -34.45 19.99 -18.87
N SER A 4 -34.24 18.73 -19.21
CA SER A 4 -33.50 17.77 -18.39
C SER A 4 -32.01 17.94 -18.68
N THR A 5 -31.29 18.50 -17.74
CA THR A 5 -29.82 18.63 -17.82
C THR A 5 -29.21 17.31 -17.39
N LEU A 6 -28.79 16.53 -18.38
CA LEU A 6 -28.01 15.29 -18.18
C LEU A 6 -26.59 15.69 -17.78
N LEU A 7 -26.25 15.57 -16.51
CA LEU A 7 -24.86 15.68 -16.05
C LEU A 7 -24.15 14.38 -16.39
N THR A 8 -23.38 14.41 -17.46
CA THR A 8 -22.44 13.37 -17.81
C THR A 8 -21.26 13.41 -16.85
N PHE A 9 -21.24 12.50 -15.87
CA PHE A 9 -20.07 12.24 -15.07
C PHE A 9 -19.00 11.56 -15.94
N THR A 10 -18.04 12.34 -16.38
CA THR A 10 -16.83 11.82 -17.02
C THR A 10 -15.99 11.14 -15.95
N LEU A 11 -16.09 9.81 -15.91
CA LEU A 11 -15.17 8.97 -15.19
C LEU A 11 -13.80 9.18 -15.83
N ALA A 12 -12.87 9.83 -15.15
CA ALA A 12 -11.50 9.96 -15.60
C ALA A 12 -10.85 8.57 -15.56
N ILE A 13 -11.07 7.83 -16.64
CA ILE A 13 -10.32 6.62 -16.93
C ILE A 13 -8.93 7.12 -17.30
N CYS A 14 -7.97 7.00 -16.39
CA CYS A 14 -6.57 7.02 -16.77
C CYS A 14 -6.41 5.94 -17.84
N VAL A 15 -6.23 6.33 -19.09
CA VAL A 15 -5.87 5.43 -20.18
C VAL A 15 -4.45 4.96 -19.90
N LEU A 16 -4.36 3.87 -19.19
CA LEU A 16 -3.12 3.12 -18.99
C LEU A 16 -2.83 2.43 -20.30
N PHE A 17 -1.81 2.88 -21.02
CA PHE A 17 -1.27 2.13 -22.16
C PHE A 17 -0.75 0.79 -21.66
N PRO A 18 -1.25 -0.36 -22.17
CA PRO A 18 -0.74 -1.65 -21.76
C PRO A 18 0.75 -1.73 -22.12
N ARG A 19 1.58 -2.04 -21.13
CA ARG A 19 2.94 -2.48 -21.40
C ARG A 19 2.82 -3.79 -22.16
N LYS A 20 3.04 -3.79 -23.49
CA LYS A 20 3.20 -5.01 -24.27
C LYS A 20 4.27 -5.83 -23.58
N GLY A 21 3.94 -7.08 -23.24
CA GLY A 21 4.93 -8.04 -22.77
C GLY A 21 6.15 -7.95 -23.67
N ALA A 22 7.33 -7.77 -23.07
CA ALA A 22 8.56 -7.67 -23.81
C ALA A 22 8.82 -8.99 -24.55
N THR A 23 8.37 -9.07 -25.81
CA THR A 23 9.02 -9.97 -26.75
C THR A 23 10.39 -9.36 -26.96
N ALA A 24 11.40 -9.95 -26.33
CA ALA A 24 12.78 -9.60 -26.57
C ALA A 24 13.07 -9.82 -28.05
N ASP A 25 13.31 -8.73 -28.77
CA ASP A 25 14.00 -8.82 -30.04
C ASP A 25 15.41 -9.36 -29.73
N LEU A 26 15.65 -10.59 -30.13
CA LEU A 26 16.92 -11.28 -30.00
C LEU A 26 17.91 -10.68 -31.00
N GLU A 27 18.49 -9.53 -30.71
CA GLU A 27 19.70 -9.07 -31.34
C GLU A 27 20.91 -9.33 -30.45
N SER A 28 21.70 -10.26 -30.92
CA SER A 28 23.12 -10.59 -30.69
C SER A 28 23.80 -10.33 -29.35
N GLY A 29 24.03 -11.39 -28.57
CA GLY A 29 25.40 -11.62 -28.10
C GLY A 29 25.75 -11.33 -26.64
N SER A 30 24.77 -11.23 -25.71
CA SER A 30 25.04 -11.46 -24.29
C SER A 30 23.94 -12.36 -23.75
N ALA A 31 24.31 -13.51 -23.16
CA ALA A 31 23.35 -14.33 -22.45
C ALA A 31 22.66 -13.44 -21.40
N ALA A 32 21.34 -13.23 -21.55
CA ALA A 32 20.57 -12.44 -20.60
C ALA A 32 20.83 -12.98 -19.20
N SER A 33 21.28 -12.12 -18.29
CA SER A 33 21.48 -12.55 -16.90
C SER A 33 20.14 -12.96 -16.32
N MET A 34 20.08 -14.13 -15.67
CA MET A 34 18.85 -14.66 -15.06
C MET A 34 18.71 -14.19 -13.63
N MET A 35 17.47 -14.17 -13.14
CA MET A 35 17.15 -13.88 -11.74
C MET A 35 16.07 -14.82 -11.24
N LYS A 36 15.99 -15.02 -9.92
CA LYS A 36 14.88 -15.73 -9.28
C LYS A 36 13.68 -14.81 -9.10
N ALA A 37 12.48 -15.32 -9.45
CA ALA A 37 11.21 -14.64 -9.26
C ALA A 37 10.09 -15.63 -8.92
N MET A 38 9.08 -15.16 -8.18
CA MET A 38 7.82 -15.88 -8.01
C MET A 38 6.91 -15.55 -9.17
N VAL A 39 6.58 -16.53 -10.00
CA VAL A 39 5.84 -16.36 -11.26
C VAL A 39 4.51 -17.10 -11.22
N ALA A 40 3.44 -16.44 -11.67
CA ALA A 40 2.15 -17.05 -11.97
C ALA A 40 1.96 -17.11 -13.49
N HIS A 41 1.74 -18.32 -14.04
CA HIS A 41 1.39 -18.52 -15.44
C HIS A 41 -0.12 -18.57 -15.66
N ASP A 42 -0.88 -18.82 -14.59
CA ASP A 42 -2.34 -18.83 -14.57
C ASP A 42 -2.85 -17.97 -13.42
N TYR A 43 -4.05 -17.41 -13.58
CA TYR A 43 -4.74 -16.80 -12.44
C TYR A 43 -5.31 -17.88 -11.53
N GLY A 44 -5.20 -17.67 -10.22
CA GLY A 44 -5.70 -18.65 -9.25
C GLY A 44 -5.37 -18.28 -7.81
N PRO A 45 -5.50 -19.25 -6.89
CA PRO A 45 -5.09 -19.06 -5.50
C PRO A 45 -3.54 -18.94 -5.41
N PRO A 46 -2.97 -18.50 -4.27
CA PRO A 46 -1.54 -18.25 -4.12
C PRO A 46 -0.62 -19.42 -4.56
N GLU A 47 -1.11 -20.64 -4.55
CA GLU A 47 -0.41 -21.86 -4.93
C GLU A 47 -0.05 -21.93 -6.43
N VAL A 48 -0.61 -21.08 -7.27
CA VAL A 48 -0.21 -20.97 -8.70
C VAL A 48 1.19 -20.38 -8.87
N LEU A 49 1.70 -19.67 -7.82
CA LEU A 49 3.04 -19.09 -7.85
C LEU A 49 4.13 -20.16 -7.76
N LYS A 50 5.11 -20.04 -8.62
CA LYS A 50 6.31 -20.88 -8.66
C LYS A 50 7.56 -20.04 -8.64
N LEU A 51 8.59 -20.53 -7.94
CA LEU A 51 9.92 -19.91 -8.00
C LEU A 51 10.63 -20.37 -9.27
N GLU A 52 10.96 -19.43 -10.13
CA GLU A 52 11.55 -19.70 -11.44
C GLU A 52 12.79 -18.84 -11.70
N ASP A 53 13.61 -19.28 -12.64
CA ASP A 53 14.64 -18.44 -13.24
C ASP A 53 14.02 -17.72 -14.44
N VAL A 54 14.04 -16.39 -14.40
CA VAL A 54 13.51 -15.55 -15.47
C VAL A 54 14.57 -14.56 -15.93
N PRO A 55 14.48 -14.03 -17.17
CA PRO A 55 15.38 -12.99 -17.62
C PRO A 55 15.30 -11.75 -16.73
N ARG A 56 16.46 -11.22 -16.35
CA ARG A 56 16.56 -9.97 -15.61
C ARG A 56 16.05 -8.82 -16.49
N PRO A 57 15.19 -7.92 -15.99
CA PRO A 57 14.66 -6.81 -16.77
C PRO A 57 15.75 -5.77 -17.07
N VAL A 58 15.57 -5.04 -18.17
CA VAL A 58 16.45 -3.94 -18.58
C VAL A 58 15.67 -2.63 -18.45
N PRO A 59 16.20 -1.62 -17.72
CA PRO A 59 15.52 -0.36 -17.55
C PRO A 59 15.47 0.45 -18.84
N LYS A 60 14.33 1.11 -19.10
CA LYS A 60 14.19 2.08 -20.18
C LYS A 60 14.77 3.43 -19.74
N GLU A 61 14.72 4.41 -20.66
CA GLU A 61 15.31 5.74 -20.45
C GLU A 61 14.85 6.46 -19.17
N ASN A 62 13.60 6.23 -18.74
CA ASN A 62 12.97 6.86 -17.54
C ASN A 62 12.78 5.88 -16.40
N GLU A 63 13.47 4.76 -16.40
CA GLU A 63 13.36 3.70 -15.42
C GLU A 63 14.70 3.44 -14.73
N VAL A 64 14.63 2.91 -13.53
CA VAL A 64 15.78 2.37 -12.80
C VAL A 64 15.60 0.86 -12.61
N LEU A 65 16.70 0.13 -12.65
CA LEU A 65 16.75 -1.26 -12.25
C LEU A 65 17.13 -1.31 -10.78
N VAL A 66 16.32 -1.96 -9.98
CA VAL A 66 16.50 -2.10 -8.53
C VAL A 66 16.88 -3.53 -8.19
N HIS A 67 17.99 -3.73 -7.51
CA HIS A 67 18.29 -4.97 -6.81
C HIS A 67 17.42 -5.01 -5.55
N VAL A 68 16.38 -5.85 -5.53
CA VAL A 68 15.40 -5.93 -4.46
C VAL A 68 15.96 -6.74 -3.30
N ILE A 69 16.00 -6.13 -2.12
CA ILE A 69 16.45 -6.79 -0.89
C ILE A 69 15.27 -7.32 -0.10
N ALA A 70 14.18 -6.56 -0.05
CA ALA A 70 12.96 -6.95 0.63
C ALA A 70 11.72 -6.44 -0.11
N SER A 71 10.60 -7.17 0.02
CA SER A 71 9.30 -6.79 -0.54
C SER A 71 8.20 -6.99 0.50
N GLY A 72 7.36 -5.96 0.68
CA GLY A 72 6.21 -5.99 1.59
C GLY A 72 5.02 -6.72 0.98
N VAL A 73 4.41 -7.61 1.75
CA VAL A 73 3.23 -8.38 1.31
C VAL A 73 1.95 -7.62 1.61
N ASN A 74 1.04 -7.60 0.64
CA ASN A 74 -0.24 -6.89 0.72
C ASN A 74 -1.42 -7.77 0.29
N PRO A 75 -2.63 -7.56 0.81
CA PRO A 75 -3.82 -8.24 0.30
C PRO A 75 -4.06 -8.06 -1.19
N VAL A 76 -3.65 -6.93 -1.77
CA VAL A 76 -3.76 -6.68 -3.22
C VAL A 76 -2.95 -7.66 -4.06
N ASP A 77 -1.79 -8.12 -3.58
CA ASP A 77 -0.99 -9.15 -4.27
C ASP A 77 -1.83 -10.41 -4.54
N THR A 78 -2.60 -10.84 -3.52
CA THR A 78 -3.51 -11.99 -3.65
C THR A 78 -4.63 -11.73 -4.66
N LEU A 79 -5.20 -10.51 -4.66
CA LEU A 79 -6.26 -10.13 -5.59
C LEU A 79 -5.77 -10.10 -7.04
N ILE A 80 -4.54 -9.69 -7.27
CA ILE A 80 -3.90 -9.68 -8.58
C ILE A 80 -3.62 -11.12 -9.05
N VAL A 81 -2.98 -11.94 -8.21
CA VAL A 81 -2.70 -13.35 -8.54
C VAL A 81 -3.99 -14.12 -8.83
N SER A 82 -5.09 -13.83 -8.11
CA SER A 82 -6.39 -14.47 -8.35
C SER A 82 -7.06 -14.07 -9.67
N GLY A 83 -6.59 -13.03 -10.35
CA GLY A 83 -7.20 -12.47 -11.56
C GLY A 83 -8.49 -11.69 -11.32
N LYS A 84 -8.96 -11.57 -10.08
CA LYS A 84 -10.23 -10.90 -9.74
C LYS A 84 -10.29 -9.46 -10.24
N TYR A 85 -9.15 -8.79 -10.28
CA TYR A 85 -9.02 -7.40 -10.75
C TYR A 85 -8.06 -7.27 -11.94
N ALA A 86 -7.79 -8.35 -12.66
CA ALA A 86 -6.84 -8.35 -13.77
C ALA A 86 -7.15 -7.29 -14.83
N LYS A 87 -8.44 -7.11 -15.15
CA LYS A 87 -8.90 -6.12 -16.12
C LYS A 87 -8.72 -4.69 -15.60
N GLU A 88 -9.07 -4.44 -14.35
CA GLU A 88 -8.99 -3.13 -13.70
C GLU A 88 -7.54 -2.66 -13.54
N PHE A 89 -6.64 -3.57 -13.21
CA PHE A 89 -5.20 -3.29 -13.05
C PHE A 89 -4.39 -3.51 -14.32
N GLY A 90 -5.02 -3.99 -15.41
CA GLY A 90 -4.33 -4.24 -16.67
C GLY A 90 -3.21 -5.28 -16.56
N THR A 91 -3.36 -6.26 -15.65
CA THR A 91 -2.36 -7.31 -15.44
C THR A 91 -2.44 -8.38 -16.52
N HIS A 92 -1.29 -8.89 -16.94
CA HIS A 92 -1.15 -9.93 -17.94
C HIS A 92 -0.28 -11.06 -17.40
N LEU A 93 -0.58 -12.28 -17.85
CA LEU A 93 0.22 -13.46 -17.56
C LEU A 93 1.34 -13.65 -18.59
N PRO A 94 2.53 -14.18 -18.21
CA PRO A 94 2.91 -14.49 -16.83
C PRO A 94 3.12 -13.22 -16.00
N LEU A 95 2.87 -13.27 -14.68
CA LEU A 95 3.06 -12.14 -13.78
C LEU A 95 3.88 -12.51 -12.54
N THR A 96 4.61 -11.52 -12.03
CA THR A 96 5.28 -11.55 -10.72
C THR A 96 4.61 -10.53 -9.82
N PRO A 97 4.03 -10.92 -8.65
CA PRO A 97 3.43 -9.98 -7.72
C PRO A 97 4.49 -9.22 -6.89
N GLY A 98 4.04 -8.43 -5.92
CA GLY A 98 4.89 -7.63 -5.04
C GLY A 98 4.91 -6.18 -5.47
N TYR A 99 4.25 -5.35 -4.70
CA TYR A 99 4.07 -3.92 -5.00
C TYR A 99 4.93 -3.01 -4.13
N ASP A 100 5.30 -3.47 -2.94
CA ASP A 100 6.22 -2.76 -2.04
C ASP A 100 7.63 -3.30 -2.22
N ILE A 101 8.60 -2.45 -2.51
CA ILE A 101 10.02 -2.83 -2.61
C ILE A 101 10.90 -1.96 -1.72
N ALA A 102 12.01 -2.54 -1.26
CA ALA A 102 13.17 -1.83 -0.77
C ALA A 102 14.43 -2.51 -1.31
N GLY A 103 15.36 -1.72 -1.82
CA GLY A 103 16.54 -2.26 -2.49
C GLY A 103 17.54 -1.18 -2.88
N VAL A 104 18.47 -1.54 -3.74
CA VAL A 104 19.54 -0.67 -4.22
C VAL A 104 19.41 -0.46 -5.73
N VAL A 105 19.52 0.77 -6.18
CA VAL A 105 19.57 1.10 -7.60
C VAL A 105 20.83 0.53 -8.22
N GLU A 106 20.67 -0.35 -9.21
CA GLU A 106 21.79 -1.00 -9.89
C GLU A 106 22.09 -0.40 -11.27
N GLN A 107 21.05 0.06 -11.97
CA GLN A 107 21.19 0.75 -13.25
C GLN A 107 20.17 1.88 -13.34
N THR A 108 20.53 2.92 -14.10
CA THR A 108 19.64 4.05 -14.38
C THR A 108 19.49 4.25 -15.88
N GLY A 109 18.27 4.54 -16.31
CA GLY A 109 18.03 5.02 -17.65
C GLY A 109 18.57 6.43 -17.89
N THR A 110 18.71 6.81 -19.14
CA THR A 110 19.40 8.07 -19.55
C THR A 110 18.64 9.35 -19.17
N LYS A 111 17.35 9.25 -18.82
CA LYS A 111 16.50 10.37 -18.38
C LYS A 111 16.31 10.46 -16.88
N ILE A 112 16.91 9.56 -16.12
CA ILE A 112 16.89 9.60 -14.65
C ILE A 112 17.76 10.75 -14.17
N THR A 113 17.23 11.56 -13.25
CA THR A 113 17.89 12.78 -12.76
C THR A 113 18.01 12.86 -11.25
N LYS A 114 17.14 12.19 -10.50
CA LYS A 114 17.07 12.24 -9.04
C LYS A 114 17.73 11.06 -8.35
N LEU A 115 17.88 9.95 -9.06
CA LEU A 115 18.44 8.70 -8.54
C LEU A 115 19.75 8.35 -9.25
N LYS A 116 20.64 7.67 -8.55
CA LYS A 116 21.92 7.17 -9.07
C LYS A 116 22.17 5.74 -8.61
N VAL A 117 23.04 5.06 -9.33
CA VAL A 117 23.54 3.73 -8.95
C VAL A 117 24.11 3.78 -7.53
N GLY A 118 23.74 2.79 -6.72
CA GLY A 118 24.11 2.68 -5.30
C GLY A 118 23.12 3.35 -4.33
N ASP A 119 22.13 4.11 -4.81
CA ASP A 119 21.13 4.68 -3.92
C ASP A 119 20.25 3.57 -3.31
N ALA A 120 20.14 3.59 -1.97
CA ALA A 120 19.17 2.77 -1.25
C ALA A 120 17.80 3.42 -1.36
N ILE A 121 16.81 2.69 -1.91
CA ILE A 121 15.47 3.20 -2.17
C ILE A 121 14.39 2.30 -1.57
N TYR A 122 13.20 2.84 -1.45
CA TYR A 122 11.98 2.12 -1.15
C TYR A 122 10.80 2.73 -1.89
N GLY A 123 9.78 1.95 -2.19
CA GLY A 123 8.63 2.49 -2.92
C GLY A 123 7.52 1.50 -3.18
N TYR A 124 6.43 2.05 -3.72
CA TYR A 124 5.29 1.31 -4.23
C TYR A 124 5.36 1.31 -5.76
N VAL A 125 5.69 0.16 -6.36
CA VAL A 125 5.80 -0.02 -7.81
C VAL A 125 4.45 -0.42 -8.40
N LEU A 126 3.97 0.36 -9.36
CA LEU A 126 2.58 0.24 -9.86
C LEU A 126 2.30 -1.09 -10.56
N TRP A 127 3.31 -1.69 -11.18
CA TRP A 127 3.12 -2.87 -12.02
C TRP A 127 3.47 -4.19 -11.32
N GLY A 128 3.85 -4.14 -10.04
CA GLY A 128 4.37 -5.28 -9.32
C GLY A 128 5.77 -5.68 -9.81
N GLY A 129 6.24 -6.84 -9.40
CA GLY A 129 7.59 -7.34 -9.72
C GLY A 129 8.46 -7.54 -8.49
N GLY A 130 8.08 -6.97 -7.35
CA GLY A 130 8.88 -7.01 -6.12
C GLY A 130 9.14 -8.40 -5.53
N PHE A 131 8.39 -9.44 -5.94
CA PHE A 131 8.70 -10.82 -5.54
C PHE A 131 9.72 -11.45 -6.49
N ALA A 132 10.74 -10.69 -6.85
CA ALA A 132 11.89 -11.09 -7.66
C ALA A 132 13.16 -10.39 -7.18
N GLN A 133 14.33 -10.92 -7.57
CA GLN A 133 15.62 -10.34 -7.19
C GLN A 133 15.87 -8.96 -7.81
N TYR A 134 15.22 -8.66 -8.92
CA TYR A 134 15.31 -7.36 -9.57
C TYR A 134 13.94 -6.91 -10.04
N ASP A 135 13.71 -5.60 -9.95
CA ASP A 135 12.48 -4.97 -10.42
C ASP A 135 12.79 -3.63 -11.10
N ILE A 136 11.83 -3.14 -11.86
CA ILE A 136 11.87 -1.85 -12.53
C ILE A 136 10.99 -0.86 -11.78
N ALA A 137 11.55 0.32 -11.51
CA ALA A 137 10.80 1.43 -10.92
C ALA A 137 11.04 2.74 -11.70
N THR A 138 10.16 3.70 -11.50
CA THR A 138 10.33 5.09 -11.95
C THR A 138 10.64 6.02 -10.78
N GLU A 139 11.21 7.20 -11.04
CA GLU A 139 11.48 8.22 -10.01
C GLU A 139 10.20 8.71 -9.29
N GLY A 140 9.03 8.54 -9.90
CA GLY A 140 7.74 8.89 -9.29
C GLY A 140 7.19 7.86 -8.31
N GLU A 141 7.73 6.64 -8.32
CA GLU A 141 7.24 5.51 -7.52
C GLU A 141 8.08 5.25 -6.27
N VAL A 142 9.32 5.73 -6.25
CA VAL A 142 10.30 5.42 -5.20
C VAL A 142 10.93 6.68 -4.61
N ALA A 143 11.35 6.58 -3.37
CA ALA A 143 12.10 7.60 -2.66
C ALA A 143 13.38 7.01 -2.03
N ILE A 144 14.28 7.87 -1.58
CA ILE A 144 15.45 7.43 -0.81
C ILE A 144 14.98 6.78 0.50
N LYS A 145 15.47 5.58 0.74
CA LYS A 145 15.15 4.80 1.94
C LYS A 145 15.52 5.58 3.22
N PRO A 146 14.64 5.65 4.23
CA PRO A 146 15.01 6.20 5.53
C PRO A 146 16.28 5.53 6.07
N LYS A 147 17.25 6.33 6.50
CA LYS A 147 18.54 5.82 7.03
C LYS A 147 18.34 5.05 8.33
N SER A 148 17.33 5.42 9.11
CA SER A 148 16.97 4.79 10.38
C SER A 148 16.33 3.41 10.24
N LEU A 149 15.90 3.01 9.03
CA LEU A 149 15.28 1.72 8.77
C LEU A 149 16.23 0.77 8.02
N ASN A 150 16.22 -0.52 8.36
CA ASN A 150 16.75 -1.56 7.50
C ASN A 150 15.81 -1.80 6.28
N TYR A 151 16.22 -2.63 5.31
CA TYR A 151 15.44 -2.85 4.10
C TYR A 151 14.11 -3.57 4.35
N VAL A 152 14.07 -4.49 5.32
CA VAL A 152 12.85 -5.20 5.72
C VAL A 152 11.81 -4.23 6.29
N GLU A 153 12.25 -3.36 7.19
CA GLU A 153 11.39 -2.31 7.75
C GLU A 153 10.92 -1.35 6.65
N ALA A 154 11.83 -0.91 5.78
CA ALA A 154 11.53 0.01 4.70
C ALA A 154 10.51 -0.56 3.70
N ALA A 155 10.66 -1.83 3.29
CA ALA A 155 9.72 -2.50 2.39
C ALA A 155 8.31 -2.65 2.99
N SER A 156 8.16 -2.57 4.31
CA SER A 156 6.86 -2.67 4.97
C SER A 156 6.03 -1.37 4.93
N VAL A 157 6.60 -0.26 4.45
CA VAL A 157 6.03 1.09 4.59
C VAL A 157 5.22 1.55 3.37
N PRO A 158 5.67 1.45 2.11
CA PRO A 158 5.20 2.31 1.03
C PRO A 158 3.69 2.26 0.81
N LEU A 159 3.12 1.12 0.40
CA LEU A 159 1.69 1.02 0.06
C LEU A 159 0.80 1.39 1.24
N VAL A 160 1.10 0.90 2.44
CA VAL A 160 0.24 1.12 3.61
C VAL A 160 0.33 2.55 4.14
N ALA A 161 1.51 3.17 4.07
CA ALA A 161 1.69 4.56 4.50
C ALA A 161 1.10 5.55 3.49
N LEU A 162 1.31 5.31 2.18
CA LEU A 162 0.66 6.08 1.12
C LEU A 162 -0.86 5.98 1.19
N THR A 163 -1.40 4.78 1.44
CA THR A 163 -2.85 4.59 1.61
C THR A 163 -3.39 5.41 2.77
N ALA A 164 -2.71 5.35 3.92
CA ALA A 164 -3.10 6.13 5.10
C ALA A 164 -2.97 7.65 4.84
N TRP A 165 -1.90 8.08 4.19
CA TRP A 165 -1.66 9.47 3.83
C TRP A 165 -2.73 10.01 2.88
N GLN A 166 -2.93 9.35 1.75
CA GLN A 166 -3.92 9.77 0.76
C GLN A 166 -5.35 9.74 1.30
N GLY A 167 -5.68 8.79 2.19
CA GLY A 167 -6.97 8.76 2.87
C GLY A 167 -7.16 9.88 3.88
N LEU A 168 -6.18 10.10 4.74
CA LEU A 168 -6.30 11.04 5.85
C LEU A 168 -5.94 12.48 5.45
N ILE A 169 -4.84 12.65 4.70
CA ILE A 169 -4.28 13.98 4.42
C ILE A 169 -4.85 14.54 3.13
N ASP A 170 -4.84 13.75 2.03
CA ASP A 170 -5.24 14.28 0.74
C ASP A 170 -6.74 14.31 0.54
N ALA A 171 -7.44 13.23 0.89
CA ALA A 171 -8.89 13.15 0.72
C ALA A 171 -9.65 13.81 1.88
N ALA A 172 -9.38 13.40 3.11
CA ALA A 172 -10.10 13.89 4.28
C ALA A 172 -9.62 15.27 4.77
N LYS A 173 -8.40 15.72 4.40
CA LYS A 173 -7.78 16.96 4.87
C LYS A 173 -7.70 17.05 6.39
N LEU A 174 -7.34 15.91 7.03
CA LEU A 174 -7.22 15.81 8.49
C LEU A 174 -6.23 16.86 9.04
N SER A 175 -6.65 17.60 10.03
CA SER A 175 -5.88 18.68 10.66
C SER A 175 -5.82 18.56 12.19
N ALA A 176 -4.93 19.34 12.81
CA ALA A 176 -4.75 19.34 14.26
C ALA A 176 -6.06 19.68 14.99
N GLY A 177 -6.29 19.02 16.13
CA GLY A 177 -7.48 19.19 16.95
C GLY A 177 -8.71 18.41 16.48
N GLN A 178 -8.70 17.84 15.27
CA GLN A 178 -9.77 16.99 14.80
C GLN A 178 -9.70 15.57 15.40
N THR A 179 -10.85 14.89 15.42
CA THR A 179 -10.96 13.50 15.87
C THR A 179 -11.12 12.57 14.66
N VAL A 180 -10.28 11.54 14.59
CA VAL A 180 -10.39 10.49 13.59
C VAL A 180 -10.69 9.15 14.22
N LEU A 181 -11.65 8.40 13.63
CA LEU A 181 -11.91 6.99 13.93
C LEU A 181 -11.24 6.13 12.86
N ILE A 182 -10.38 5.21 13.28
CA ILE A 182 -9.64 4.29 12.40
C ILE A 182 -10.09 2.86 12.67
N HIS A 183 -10.76 2.26 11.70
CA HIS A 183 -11.13 0.85 11.75
C HIS A 183 -10.00 -0.04 11.23
N GLY A 184 -9.79 -1.20 11.89
CA GLY A 184 -8.68 -2.09 11.57
C GLY A 184 -7.32 -1.53 11.99
N GLY A 185 -7.26 -0.86 13.15
CA GLY A 185 -6.09 -0.14 13.65
C GLY A 185 -4.81 -0.97 13.82
N SER A 186 -4.93 -2.30 13.95
CA SER A 186 -3.78 -3.21 14.09
C SER A 186 -3.22 -3.74 12.76
N GLY A 187 -3.90 -3.52 11.63
CA GLY A 187 -3.44 -3.92 10.31
C GLY A 187 -2.38 -2.97 9.74
N GLY A 188 -1.81 -3.30 8.59
CA GLY A 188 -0.74 -2.50 7.97
C GLY A 188 -1.12 -1.02 7.80
N VAL A 189 -2.25 -0.73 7.15
CA VAL A 189 -2.70 0.66 6.96
C VAL A 189 -3.06 1.31 8.30
N GLY A 190 -3.77 0.58 9.19
CA GLY A 190 -4.19 1.11 10.48
C GLY A 190 -3.03 1.55 11.36
N THR A 191 -1.94 0.78 11.40
CA THR A 191 -0.74 1.12 12.19
C THR A 191 -0.07 2.39 11.71
N MET A 192 -0.03 2.64 10.40
CA MET A 192 0.47 3.88 9.82
C MET A 192 -0.50 5.03 10.04
N ALA A 193 -1.80 4.80 9.84
CA ALA A 193 -2.84 5.82 9.97
C ALA A 193 -2.90 6.42 11.38
N ILE A 194 -2.80 5.59 12.43
CA ILE A 194 -2.75 6.06 13.81
C ILE A 194 -1.60 7.04 14.00
N GLN A 195 -0.39 6.65 13.59
CA GLN A 195 0.81 7.44 13.79
C GLN A 195 0.83 8.72 12.94
N ILE A 196 0.38 8.66 11.68
CA ILE A 196 0.25 9.82 10.79
C ILE A 196 -0.75 10.81 11.39
N ALA A 197 -1.92 10.33 11.84
CA ALA A 197 -2.92 11.19 12.47
C ALA A 197 -2.38 11.85 13.75
N LYS A 198 -1.66 11.11 14.59
CA LYS A 198 -0.99 11.67 15.79
C LYS A 198 0.07 12.69 15.43
N ALA A 199 0.90 12.43 14.43
CA ALA A 199 1.90 13.38 13.95
C ALA A 199 1.28 14.69 13.42
N ARG A 200 0.03 14.63 12.94
CA ARG A 200 -0.77 15.80 12.53
C ARG A 200 -1.50 16.49 13.68
N GLY A 201 -1.39 15.99 14.91
CA GLY A 201 -2.03 16.59 16.09
C GLY A 201 -3.52 16.25 16.23
N ALA A 202 -3.99 15.18 15.58
CA ALA A 202 -5.36 14.72 15.71
C ALA A 202 -5.55 13.86 16.97
N ARG A 203 -6.80 13.81 17.47
CA ARG A 203 -7.26 12.81 18.42
C ARG A 203 -7.63 11.55 17.66
N VAL A 204 -7.11 10.40 18.10
CA VAL A 204 -7.27 9.12 17.42
C VAL A 204 -8.08 8.14 18.27
N ILE A 205 -9.17 7.65 17.71
CA ILE A 205 -9.93 6.50 18.17
C ILE A 205 -9.63 5.36 17.19
N ALA A 206 -9.19 4.19 17.68
CA ALA A 206 -8.86 3.08 16.79
C ALA A 206 -9.49 1.78 17.28
N THR A 207 -9.98 0.95 16.34
CA THR A 207 -10.60 -0.33 16.66
C THR A 207 -9.69 -1.50 16.31
N ALA A 208 -9.61 -2.49 17.18
CA ALA A 208 -8.94 -3.77 16.95
C ALA A 208 -9.53 -4.85 17.86
N SER A 209 -9.12 -6.11 17.70
CA SER A 209 -9.46 -7.20 18.64
C SER A 209 -8.72 -7.05 19.96
N THR A 210 -9.16 -7.81 20.98
CA THR A 210 -8.58 -7.81 22.33
C THR A 210 -7.05 -7.94 22.34
N ALA A 211 -6.50 -8.84 21.54
CA ALA A 211 -5.06 -9.12 21.48
C ALA A 211 -4.22 -7.94 20.97
N ASN A 212 -4.84 -6.94 20.33
CA ASN A 212 -4.15 -5.82 19.71
C ASN A 212 -4.37 -4.47 20.43
N GLN A 213 -5.05 -4.44 21.57
CA GLN A 213 -5.36 -3.19 22.27
C GLN A 213 -4.11 -2.44 22.73
N ASP A 214 -3.10 -3.16 23.23
CA ASP A 214 -1.85 -2.53 23.66
C ASP A 214 -1.05 -1.96 22.51
N LEU A 215 -1.05 -2.62 21.35
CA LEU A 215 -0.45 -2.07 20.13
C LEU A 215 -1.09 -0.73 19.75
N LEU A 216 -2.42 -0.62 19.78
CA LEU A 216 -3.08 0.65 19.44
C LEU A 216 -2.61 1.80 20.33
N LYS A 217 -2.51 1.53 21.66
CA LYS A 217 -2.03 2.52 22.64
C LYS A 217 -0.56 2.88 22.40
N GLU A 218 0.28 1.88 22.15
CA GLU A 218 1.71 2.08 21.86
C GLU A 218 1.92 2.95 20.61
N LEU A 219 1.06 2.81 19.58
CA LEU A 219 1.08 3.61 18.38
C LEU A 219 0.50 5.01 18.56
N GLY A 220 -0.07 5.31 19.72
CA GLY A 220 -0.56 6.62 20.10
C GLY A 220 -2.07 6.82 19.95
N ALA A 221 -2.87 5.77 19.82
CA ALA A 221 -4.33 5.92 19.88
C ALA A 221 -4.76 6.45 21.24
N ASP A 222 -5.54 7.55 21.25
CA ASP A 222 -6.07 8.15 22.48
C ASP A 222 -7.18 7.28 23.09
N VAL A 223 -7.91 6.56 22.22
CA VAL A 223 -8.92 5.57 22.60
C VAL A 223 -8.74 4.31 21.78
N ALA A 224 -8.46 3.20 22.46
CA ALA A 224 -8.40 1.87 21.84
C ALA A 224 -9.71 1.13 22.12
N VAL A 225 -10.43 0.76 21.07
CA VAL A 225 -11.74 0.10 21.13
C VAL A 225 -11.60 -1.37 20.80
N ASP A 226 -11.92 -2.22 21.74
CA ASP A 226 -12.02 -3.66 21.54
C ASP A 226 -13.39 -3.99 20.93
N TYR A 227 -13.45 -4.15 19.60
CA TYR A 227 -14.69 -4.41 18.88
C TYR A 227 -15.34 -5.76 19.25
N THR A 228 -14.61 -6.65 19.95
CA THR A 228 -15.16 -7.92 20.43
C THR A 228 -15.95 -7.78 21.73
N LYS A 229 -15.81 -6.64 22.44
CA LYS A 229 -16.40 -6.40 23.76
C LYS A 229 -17.33 -5.20 23.82
N GLN A 230 -17.12 -4.20 22.92
CA GLN A 230 -17.91 -2.98 22.93
C GLN A 230 -18.16 -2.48 21.52
N LYS A 231 -19.22 -1.71 21.35
CA LYS A 231 -19.51 -1.02 20.11
C LYS A 231 -18.67 0.26 20.01
N PHE A 232 -18.13 0.55 18.85
CA PHE A 232 -17.34 1.78 18.66
C PHE A 232 -18.22 3.03 18.79
N GLU A 233 -19.51 2.94 18.48
CA GLU A 233 -20.49 4.03 18.61
C GLU A 233 -20.69 4.51 20.05
N ASP A 234 -20.34 3.68 21.03
CA ASP A 234 -20.45 4.08 22.43
C ASP A 234 -19.42 5.16 22.81
N VAL A 235 -18.28 5.19 22.09
CA VAL A 235 -17.14 6.07 22.38
C VAL A 235 -16.77 7.00 21.21
N ALA A 236 -17.14 6.67 19.98
CA ALA A 236 -16.91 7.48 18.78
C ALA A 236 -18.22 8.17 18.38
N ARG A 237 -18.33 9.47 18.73
CA ARG A 237 -19.46 10.31 18.34
C ARG A 237 -18.95 11.61 17.79
N ASP A 238 -19.62 12.12 16.75
CA ASP A 238 -19.30 13.40 16.12
C ASP A 238 -17.82 13.51 15.68
N VAL A 239 -17.26 12.38 15.17
CA VAL A 239 -15.88 12.37 14.69
C VAL A 239 -15.77 13.17 13.38
N ASP A 240 -14.63 13.80 13.18
CA ASP A 240 -14.36 14.59 11.96
C ASP A 240 -14.13 13.68 10.75
N VAL A 241 -13.40 12.60 10.96
CA VAL A 241 -12.97 11.67 9.89
C VAL A 241 -13.14 10.24 10.35
N VAL A 242 -13.55 9.37 9.43
CA VAL A 242 -13.44 7.91 9.56
C VAL A 242 -12.49 7.41 8.47
N LEU A 243 -11.51 6.59 8.83
CA LEU A 243 -10.74 5.75 7.91
C LEU A 243 -11.19 4.29 8.11
N ASP A 244 -11.82 3.74 7.08
CA ASP A 244 -12.37 2.39 7.11
C ASP A 244 -11.56 1.43 6.23
N SER A 245 -10.94 0.44 6.86
CA SER A 245 -10.25 -0.68 6.19
C SER A 245 -10.98 -2.03 6.38
N VAL A 246 -12.21 -2.02 6.90
CA VAL A 246 -13.00 -3.22 7.25
C VAL A 246 -14.19 -3.42 6.33
N GLY A 247 -14.94 -2.33 6.05
CA GLY A 247 -16.10 -2.37 5.17
C GLY A 247 -17.35 -3.00 5.81
N LYS A 248 -18.29 -3.44 4.95
CA LYS A 248 -19.51 -4.16 5.33
C LYS A 248 -20.30 -3.44 6.43
N ASP A 249 -20.71 -4.18 7.48
CA ASP A 249 -21.46 -3.66 8.62
C ASP A 249 -20.73 -2.53 9.38
N THR A 250 -19.41 -2.64 9.52
CA THR A 250 -18.59 -1.60 10.16
C THR A 250 -18.71 -0.26 9.43
N LEU A 251 -18.59 -0.26 8.10
CA LEU A 251 -18.79 0.94 7.30
C LEU A 251 -20.23 1.46 7.41
N ALA A 252 -21.22 0.57 7.31
CA ALA A 252 -22.65 0.96 7.39
C ALA A 252 -22.98 1.69 8.70
N ARG A 253 -22.42 1.25 9.82
CA ARG A 253 -22.60 1.90 11.14
C ARG A 253 -21.77 3.17 11.28
N SER A 254 -20.69 3.30 10.53
CA SER A 254 -19.79 4.46 10.61
C SER A 254 -20.40 5.74 10.10
N TYR A 255 -21.39 5.69 9.18
CA TYR A 255 -22.08 6.89 8.72
C TYR A 255 -22.72 7.68 9.87
N GLY A 256 -23.23 6.99 10.89
CA GLY A 256 -23.94 7.61 12.01
C GLY A 256 -23.06 8.23 13.09
N VAL A 257 -21.73 8.01 13.05
CA VAL A 257 -20.79 8.58 14.04
C VAL A 257 -20.00 9.77 13.53
N VAL A 258 -20.09 10.04 12.23
CA VAL A 258 -19.42 11.20 11.60
C VAL A 258 -20.24 12.45 11.81
N LYS A 259 -19.62 13.53 12.23
CA LYS A 259 -20.31 14.83 12.37
C LYS A 259 -20.75 15.40 11.02
N LYS A 260 -21.77 16.23 11.01
CA LYS A 260 -22.20 16.94 9.79
C LYS A 260 -21.01 17.72 9.16
N GLY A 261 -20.81 17.55 7.85
CA GLY A 261 -19.68 18.10 7.11
C GLY A 261 -18.37 17.32 7.24
N GLY A 262 -18.35 16.26 8.07
CA GLY A 262 -17.19 15.37 8.21
C GLY A 262 -16.95 14.48 6.99
N PHE A 263 -16.02 13.53 7.10
CA PHE A 263 -15.54 12.75 5.97
C PHE A 263 -15.37 11.26 6.29
N ILE A 264 -15.72 10.38 5.35
CA ILE A 264 -15.39 8.95 5.38
C ILE A 264 -14.43 8.62 4.23
N ALA A 265 -13.26 8.08 4.56
CA ALA A 265 -12.37 7.44 3.62
C ALA A 265 -12.48 5.91 3.79
N THR A 266 -12.86 5.17 2.76
CA THR A 266 -12.87 3.70 2.79
C THR A 266 -11.90 3.12 1.77
N LEU A 267 -11.24 2.03 2.15
CA LEU A 267 -10.23 1.34 1.33
C LEU A 267 -10.80 0.10 0.63
N VAL A 268 -11.96 -0.38 1.08
CA VAL A 268 -12.42 -1.75 0.77
C VAL A 268 -13.85 -1.80 0.21
N ALA A 269 -14.50 -0.64 0.05
CA ALA A 269 -15.89 -0.58 -0.37
C ALA A 269 -16.15 0.63 -1.28
N ARG A 270 -17.28 0.59 -1.99
CA ARG A 270 -17.87 1.78 -2.61
C ARG A 270 -18.79 2.45 -1.59
N LEU A 271 -18.70 3.76 -1.48
CA LEU A 271 -19.59 4.53 -0.60
C LEU A 271 -20.98 4.63 -1.19
N ASN A 272 -21.98 4.62 -0.30
CA ASN A 272 -23.36 4.84 -0.66
C ASN A 272 -23.67 6.35 -0.61
N GLN A 273 -23.88 6.98 -1.76
CA GLN A 273 -24.15 8.41 -1.85
C GLN A 273 -25.39 8.84 -1.06
N ASN A 274 -26.47 8.03 -1.05
CA ASN A 274 -27.68 8.35 -0.30
C ASN A 274 -27.41 8.39 1.21
N GLU A 275 -26.55 7.53 1.73
CA GLU A 275 -26.15 7.58 3.15
C GLU A 275 -25.27 8.81 3.44
N LEU A 276 -24.35 9.18 2.54
CA LEU A 276 -23.57 10.40 2.68
C LEU A 276 -24.49 11.64 2.75
N ASP A 277 -25.45 11.75 1.83
CA ASP A 277 -26.39 12.85 1.76
C ASP A 277 -27.30 12.92 2.98
N LYS A 278 -27.83 11.78 3.40
CA LYS A 278 -28.71 11.63 4.59
C LYS A 278 -28.02 12.12 5.86
N HIS A 279 -26.74 11.84 6.02
CA HIS A 279 -25.94 12.25 7.18
C HIS A 279 -25.27 13.63 6.99
N GLY A 280 -25.38 14.21 5.81
CA GLY A 280 -24.74 15.51 5.48
C GLY A 280 -23.22 15.47 5.58
N ILE A 281 -22.62 14.36 5.18
CA ILE A 281 -21.17 14.10 5.22
C ILE A 281 -20.60 13.90 3.82
N ARG A 282 -19.28 13.92 3.71
CA ARG A 282 -18.55 13.66 2.47
C ARG A 282 -17.80 12.33 2.57
N GLY A 283 -17.33 11.82 1.45
CA GLY A 283 -16.51 10.62 1.48
C GLY A 283 -15.86 10.30 0.15
N ALA A 284 -14.86 9.43 0.20
CA ALA A 284 -14.21 8.86 -0.97
C ALA A 284 -13.81 7.39 -0.74
N SER A 285 -13.89 6.60 -1.80
CA SER A 285 -13.22 5.30 -1.87
C SER A 285 -11.79 5.57 -2.33
N ILE A 286 -10.82 5.18 -1.51
CA ILE A 286 -9.40 5.46 -1.74
C ILE A 286 -8.81 4.36 -2.61
N SER A 287 -8.26 4.75 -3.74
CA SER A 287 -7.40 3.93 -4.59
C SER A 287 -6.00 4.54 -4.52
N VAL A 288 -5.13 3.91 -3.75
CA VAL A 288 -3.77 4.41 -3.52
C VAL A 288 -2.96 4.44 -4.82
N LYS A 289 -2.12 5.47 -4.97
CA LYS A 289 -1.20 5.64 -6.09
C LYS A 289 0.22 5.79 -5.56
N PRO A 290 1.23 5.34 -6.31
CA PRO A 290 2.62 5.69 -6.00
C PRO A 290 2.78 7.22 -6.02
N ASP A 291 3.52 7.75 -5.08
CA ASP A 291 3.94 9.15 -5.04
C ASP A 291 5.23 9.31 -4.25
N ALA A 292 6.32 9.62 -4.95
CA ALA A 292 7.64 9.78 -4.36
C ALA A 292 7.70 10.99 -3.39
N ASN A 293 6.94 12.06 -3.66
CA ASN A 293 6.95 13.23 -2.78
C ASN A 293 6.24 12.94 -1.45
N GLU A 294 5.15 12.17 -1.48
CA GLU A 294 4.49 11.70 -0.25
C GLU A 294 5.40 10.74 0.53
N LEU A 295 6.14 9.86 -0.16
CA LEU A 295 7.14 9.01 0.48
C LEU A 295 8.26 9.83 1.13
N ASP A 296 8.68 10.94 0.52
CA ASP A 296 9.65 11.86 1.14
C ASP A 296 9.10 12.49 2.43
N GLU A 297 7.81 12.88 2.46
CA GLU A 297 7.18 13.36 3.70
C GLU A 297 7.09 12.26 4.77
N ILE A 298 6.73 11.03 4.37
CA ILE A 298 6.72 9.86 5.24
C ILE A 298 8.12 9.57 5.77
N THR A 299 9.16 9.62 4.90
CA THR A 299 10.58 9.51 5.29
C THR A 299 10.93 10.52 6.39
N ARG A 300 10.56 11.81 6.24
CA ARG A 300 10.80 12.83 7.27
C ARG A 300 10.16 12.49 8.60
N LEU A 301 8.94 11.96 8.59
CA LEU A 301 8.26 11.54 9.81
C LEU A 301 8.94 10.33 10.47
N ILE A 302 9.44 9.40 9.69
CA ILE A 302 10.20 8.23 10.18
C ILE A 302 11.51 8.70 10.80
N GLU A 303 12.28 9.54 10.12
CA GLU A 303 13.55 10.05 10.63
C GLU A 303 13.37 10.91 11.89
N ALA A 304 12.24 11.62 11.99
CA ALA A 304 11.84 12.35 13.20
C ALA A 304 11.29 11.44 14.31
N LYS A 305 11.27 10.10 14.12
CA LYS A 305 10.74 9.10 15.05
C LYS A 305 9.25 9.30 15.40
N LYS A 306 8.49 9.93 14.49
CA LYS A 306 7.04 10.12 14.61
C LYS A 306 6.25 8.93 14.10
N ILE A 307 6.86 8.14 13.20
CA ILE A 307 6.29 6.94 12.60
C ILE A 307 7.35 5.83 12.67
N LYS A 308 6.92 4.64 13.03
CA LYS A 308 7.71 3.41 12.96
C LYS A 308 6.89 2.30 12.27
N PRO A 309 7.49 1.48 11.41
CA PRO A 309 6.82 0.32 10.85
C PRO A 309 6.58 -0.75 11.91
N VAL A 310 5.53 -1.56 11.69
CA VAL A 310 5.21 -2.73 12.51
C VAL A 310 5.35 -3.96 11.62
N VAL A 311 6.51 -4.59 11.63
CA VAL A 311 6.78 -5.86 10.93
C VAL A 311 6.58 -6.99 11.94
N THR A 312 5.75 -7.96 11.61
CA THR A 312 5.43 -9.09 12.51
C THR A 312 5.96 -10.42 12.02
N GLU A 313 6.24 -10.53 10.73
CA GLU A 313 6.80 -11.74 10.17
C GLU A 313 7.72 -11.40 8.98
N VAL A 314 8.85 -12.09 8.90
CA VAL A 314 9.79 -12.01 7.78
C VAL A 314 10.00 -13.42 7.25
N LEU A 315 9.70 -13.62 5.98
CA LEU A 315 9.79 -14.90 5.31
C LEU A 315 10.75 -14.81 4.12
N PRO A 316 11.43 -15.89 3.72
CA PRO A 316 12.20 -15.91 2.50
C PRO A 316 11.28 -15.87 1.26
N LEU A 317 11.80 -15.43 0.10
CA LEU A 317 11.05 -15.42 -1.17
C LEU A 317 10.37 -16.76 -1.48
N THR A 318 11.01 -17.89 -1.15
CA THR A 318 10.47 -19.23 -1.35
C THR A 318 9.18 -19.53 -0.58
N GLU A 319 8.87 -18.73 0.45
CA GLU A 319 7.63 -18.84 1.24
C GLU A 319 6.57 -17.79 0.85
N ALA A 320 6.68 -17.19 -0.33
CA ALA A 320 5.72 -16.18 -0.81
C ALA A 320 4.27 -16.68 -0.84
N VAL A 321 4.06 -17.96 -1.19
CA VAL A 321 2.71 -18.57 -1.16
C VAL A 321 2.12 -18.52 0.24
N LYS A 322 2.88 -18.92 1.26
CA LYS A 322 2.46 -18.87 2.68
C LYS A 322 2.17 -17.42 3.10
N ALA A 323 3.03 -16.49 2.72
CA ALA A 323 2.86 -15.06 3.04
C ALA A 323 1.55 -14.50 2.45
N LEU A 324 1.22 -14.84 1.20
CA LEU A 324 -0.03 -14.43 0.56
C LEU A 324 -1.25 -15.09 1.20
N GLN A 325 -1.17 -16.37 1.56
CA GLN A 325 -2.25 -17.07 2.29
C GLN A 325 -2.56 -16.38 3.62
N GLN A 326 -1.52 -15.98 4.37
CA GLN A 326 -1.68 -15.24 5.63
C GLN A 326 -2.29 -13.86 5.39
N ALA A 327 -1.81 -13.10 4.40
CA ALA A 327 -2.35 -11.79 4.05
C ALA A 327 -3.83 -11.87 3.64
N ALA A 328 -4.24 -12.93 2.96
CA ALA A 328 -5.62 -13.16 2.54
C ALA A 328 -6.59 -13.39 3.72
N THR A 329 -6.11 -13.72 4.90
CA THR A 329 -6.98 -13.89 6.09
C THR A 329 -7.56 -12.57 6.59
N HIS A 330 -7.00 -11.42 6.22
CA HIS A 330 -7.32 -10.08 6.74
C HIS A 330 -7.17 -9.94 8.26
N HIS A 331 -6.43 -10.85 8.91
CA HIS A 331 -6.16 -10.82 10.35
C HIS A 331 -4.69 -10.58 10.68
N THR A 332 -3.90 -10.16 9.70
CA THR A 332 -2.49 -9.84 9.91
C THR A 332 -2.34 -8.62 10.82
N ARG A 333 -1.51 -8.75 11.86
CA ARG A 333 -1.05 -7.64 12.67
C ARG A 333 0.13 -6.97 11.96
N GLY A 334 0.10 -5.65 11.73
CA GLY A 334 1.17 -4.96 10.98
C GLY A 334 1.38 -5.54 9.58
N LYS A 335 2.65 -5.83 9.25
CA LYS A 335 3.06 -6.26 7.91
C LYS A 335 3.86 -7.57 7.94
N ILE A 336 3.68 -8.36 6.89
CA ILE A 336 4.54 -9.48 6.49
C ILE A 336 5.49 -8.95 5.43
N VAL A 337 6.76 -9.34 5.48
CA VAL A 337 7.79 -8.94 4.51
C VAL A 337 8.52 -10.17 3.99
N LEU A 338 8.75 -10.22 2.69
CA LEU A 338 9.63 -11.21 2.08
C LEU A 338 11.06 -10.66 2.02
N LYS A 339 12.01 -11.42 2.56
CA LYS A 339 13.43 -11.23 2.29
C LYS A 339 13.75 -11.85 0.94
N ILE A 340 14.14 -11.03 -0.01
CA ILE A 340 14.37 -11.44 -1.40
C ILE A 340 15.83 -11.83 -1.62
N THR A 341 16.75 -10.95 -1.22
CA THR A 341 18.20 -11.16 -1.31
C THR A 341 18.88 -10.71 -0.03
N GLU A 342 20.17 -11.04 0.11
CA GLU A 342 20.99 -10.50 1.22
C GLU A 342 21.27 -9.01 1.00
N GLU A 343 21.41 -8.29 2.11
CA GLU A 343 21.85 -6.89 2.05
C GLU A 343 23.27 -6.83 1.48
N PRO A 344 23.58 -5.84 0.61
CA PRO A 344 24.97 -5.60 0.20
C PRO A 344 25.86 -5.41 1.43
N GLN A 345 26.99 -6.09 1.46
CA GLN A 345 27.98 -5.84 2.53
C GLN A 345 28.48 -4.41 2.36
N ALA A 346 28.49 -3.65 3.45
CA ALA A 346 29.11 -2.34 3.45
C ALA A 346 30.63 -2.53 3.20
N GLU A 347 31.15 -1.98 2.09
CA GLU A 347 32.57 -1.91 1.81
C GLU A 347 33.29 -0.92 2.75
#